data_53563284b41633eaead21b994689d36f
#
_entry.id   53563284b41633eaead21b994689d36f
#
_cell.length_a   1.000
_cell.length_b   1.000
_cell.length_c   1.000
_cell.angle_alpha   90.00
_cell.angle_beta   90.00
_cell.angle_gamma   90.00
#
_symmetry.space_group_name_H-M   'P 1'
#
loop_
_entity.id
_entity.type
_entity.pdbx_description
1 polymer ?
#
loop_
_entity_poly.entity_id
_entity_poly.type
_entity_poly.pdbx_seq_one_letter_code
_entity_poly.pdbx_strand_id
1 'polypeptide(L)'
;MRSKNNQNPIIRLYLNLIEERRLLFFAFLSSIINKILDLAPPVIIGLAVDIVVKEQNSWIAGFGIKEVPAQLIFLAFASGIVWSGESSFEYLYSILWRNLAQLSQHKLRIKAYEHIQELDMDFFENDNTGRLLSILNDDINQLERFLDQGANQIIQLFITVLIIGGTMIFVAPKIALFAFFPIPIIFLGSIKFQRKLAPKYRDVRNKAGLLASRLNNNLSGILTIKSFTKEKWELNRLNKESLDYQRSNKAAIKLSSAFIPLIRFAILFAFIAILLIGGFQTWNKTLDVGTYSFLVFITQRLLWPLTTLGHVLDDFQRSMASIDRVIDLIDTPIKIKDGKIKIEPKDIKGEIIFNNVNFNYPGRDLTLKNINFKIENNSTLGIVGLTGSGKSTIIKLLLRIYDSNNGSITLDGVSIKEINLRDLRKCISLVSQETYLFHGSVQENIAYGTINPSFKDIVKASKIAEAHKFIEQLPDGYKTIVGERGQRLSGGQRQRIALARAVLKDAPILILDEATASVDNETEALIQKSLSKITKERTTIVIAHRLSTIKNADNIIVIDKGKIVESGKHENLLDQNKIYADLWNVQVGI
;
A
#
# COMPACT_ATOMS: atom_id res chain seq x y z
N MET A 1 14.56 -2.20 -10.75
CA MET A 1 14.30 -3.24 -11.76
C MET A 1 12.95 -2.96 -12.41
N ARG A 2 12.89 -2.57 -13.69
CA ARG A 2 11.62 -2.46 -14.42
C ARG A 2 11.16 -3.86 -14.78
N SER A 3 10.01 -4.27 -14.25
CA SER A 3 9.35 -5.52 -14.63
C SER A 3 9.12 -5.54 -16.16
N LYS A 4 9.39 -6.68 -16.78
CA LYS A 4 9.26 -6.94 -18.22
C LYS A 4 7.80 -7.06 -18.72
N ASN A 5 6.81 -6.64 -17.95
CA ASN A 5 5.42 -6.78 -18.37
C ASN A 5 4.95 -5.50 -19.07
N ASN A 6 5.14 -5.47 -20.39
CA ASN A 6 4.75 -4.38 -21.29
C ASN A 6 3.21 -4.35 -21.55
N GLN A 7 2.41 -4.92 -20.64
CA GLN A 7 0.95 -4.92 -20.78
C GLN A 7 0.37 -3.59 -20.31
N ASN A 8 -0.63 -3.11 -21.04
CA ASN A 8 -1.36 -1.90 -20.72
C ASN A 8 -1.99 -2.03 -19.31
N PRO A 9 -1.86 -1.02 -18.40
CA PRO A 9 -2.43 -1.04 -17.06
C PRO A 9 -3.93 -1.38 -17.03
N ILE A 10 -4.69 -0.94 -18.03
CA ILE A 10 -6.13 -1.25 -18.16
C ILE A 10 -6.34 -2.77 -18.32
N ILE A 11 -5.51 -3.43 -19.12
CA ILE A 11 -5.62 -4.90 -19.33
C ILE A 11 -5.28 -5.63 -18.03
N ARG A 12 -4.22 -5.19 -17.34
CA ARG A 12 -3.83 -5.75 -16.03
C ARG A 12 -4.95 -5.57 -15.00
N LEU A 13 -5.61 -4.40 -14.99
CA LEU A 13 -6.77 -4.16 -14.13
C LEU A 13 -7.94 -5.08 -14.51
N TYR A 14 -8.29 -5.16 -15.79
CA TYR A 14 -9.39 -6.00 -16.27
C TYR A 14 -9.19 -7.47 -15.89
N LEU A 15 -7.97 -8.01 -16.04
CA LEU A 15 -7.65 -9.37 -15.64
C LEU A 15 -7.87 -9.64 -14.14
N ASN A 16 -7.61 -8.64 -13.30
CA ASN A 16 -7.90 -8.75 -11.86
C ASN A 16 -9.40 -8.59 -11.53
N LEU A 17 -10.20 -8.00 -12.44
CA LEU A 17 -11.66 -7.82 -12.29
C LEU A 17 -12.49 -8.89 -13.02
N ILE A 18 -11.86 -9.86 -13.66
CA ILE A 18 -12.54 -10.84 -14.51
C ILE A 18 -13.57 -11.69 -13.74
N GLU A 19 -13.35 -11.90 -12.45
CA GLU A 19 -14.30 -12.59 -11.57
C GLU A 19 -15.61 -11.81 -11.41
N GLU A 20 -15.55 -10.49 -11.50
CA GLU A 20 -16.67 -9.56 -11.32
C GLU A 20 -17.28 -9.10 -12.67
N ARG A 21 -17.03 -9.83 -13.74
CA ARG A 21 -17.47 -9.48 -15.11
C ARG A 21 -18.98 -9.19 -15.24
N ARG A 22 -19.81 -9.85 -14.43
CA ARG A 22 -21.28 -9.61 -14.43
C ARG A 22 -21.59 -8.23 -13.86
N LEU A 23 -20.99 -7.89 -12.73
CA LEU A 23 -21.19 -6.59 -12.09
C LEU A 23 -20.70 -5.45 -12.99
N LEU A 24 -19.51 -5.64 -13.60
CA LEU A 24 -18.94 -4.71 -14.57
C LEU A 24 -19.85 -4.52 -15.78
N PHE A 25 -20.42 -5.60 -16.35
CA PHE A 25 -21.33 -5.54 -17.49
C PHE A 25 -22.60 -4.75 -17.15
N PHE A 26 -23.25 -5.03 -16.00
CA PHE A 26 -24.46 -4.32 -15.61
C PHE A 26 -24.19 -2.85 -15.26
N ALA A 27 -23.04 -2.53 -14.65
CA ALA A 27 -22.63 -1.15 -14.42
C ALA A 27 -22.46 -0.38 -15.73
N PHE A 28 -21.77 -0.98 -16.70
CA PHE A 28 -21.55 -0.42 -18.03
C PHE A 28 -22.86 -0.21 -18.78
N LEU A 29 -23.72 -1.22 -18.81
CA LEU A 29 -25.03 -1.16 -19.48
C LEU A 29 -25.94 -0.08 -18.86
N SER A 30 -26.01 -0.03 -17.53
CA SER A 30 -26.80 0.99 -16.82
C SER A 30 -26.29 2.41 -17.09
N SER A 31 -24.96 2.61 -17.18
CA SER A 31 -24.36 3.89 -17.55
C SER A 31 -24.75 4.33 -18.98
N ILE A 32 -24.79 3.37 -19.93
CA ILE A 32 -25.19 3.65 -21.31
C ILE A 32 -26.67 4.04 -21.37
N ILE A 33 -27.55 3.25 -20.73
CA ILE A 33 -29.00 3.51 -20.74
C ILE A 33 -29.32 4.85 -20.07
N ASN A 34 -28.71 5.12 -18.91
CA ASN A 34 -28.83 6.41 -18.25
C ASN A 34 -28.45 7.54 -19.20
N LYS A 35 -27.30 7.42 -19.89
CA LYS A 35 -26.83 8.48 -20.80
C LYS A 35 -27.75 8.69 -22.01
N ILE A 36 -28.31 7.64 -22.55
CA ILE A 36 -29.31 7.73 -23.62
C ILE A 36 -30.54 8.54 -23.15
N LEU A 37 -31.04 8.25 -21.95
CA LEU A 37 -32.18 8.96 -21.36
C LEU A 37 -31.84 10.41 -21.01
N ASP A 38 -30.63 10.71 -20.49
CA ASP A 38 -30.14 12.06 -20.21
C ASP A 38 -30.04 12.94 -21.48
N LEU A 39 -29.91 12.34 -22.65
CA LEU A 39 -29.88 13.04 -23.94
C LEU A 39 -31.28 13.28 -24.55
N ALA A 40 -32.34 12.79 -23.95
CA ALA A 40 -33.71 12.97 -24.44
C ALA A 40 -34.29 14.39 -24.24
N PRO A 41 -33.98 15.17 -23.16
CA PRO A 41 -34.57 16.49 -22.95
C PRO A 41 -34.45 17.47 -24.14
N PRO A 42 -33.31 17.62 -24.84
CA PRO A 42 -33.24 18.43 -26.05
C PRO A 42 -34.18 18.00 -27.15
N VAL A 43 -34.43 16.68 -27.31
CA VAL A 43 -35.38 16.14 -28.27
C VAL A 43 -36.80 16.55 -27.88
N ILE A 44 -37.15 16.39 -26.59
CA ILE A 44 -38.43 16.75 -26.01
C ILE A 44 -38.70 18.26 -26.22
N ILE A 45 -37.70 19.13 -26.01
CA ILE A 45 -37.82 20.57 -26.24
C ILE A 45 -38.08 20.84 -27.72
N GLY A 46 -37.34 20.19 -28.61
CA GLY A 46 -37.54 20.32 -30.04
C GLY A 46 -38.96 19.93 -30.47
N LEU A 47 -39.49 18.82 -29.95
CA LEU A 47 -40.85 18.37 -30.19
C LEU A 47 -41.90 19.30 -29.60
N ALA A 48 -41.67 19.87 -28.42
CA ALA A 48 -42.58 20.86 -27.84
C ALA A 48 -42.72 22.11 -28.72
N VAL A 49 -41.58 22.60 -29.24
CA VAL A 49 -41.58 23.73 -30.19
C VAL A 49 -42.29 23.35 -31.49
N ASP A 50 -42.08 22.14 -32.01
CA ASP A 50 -42.75 21.63 -33.22
C ASP A 50 -44.26 21.56 -33.06
N ILE A 51 -44.77 21.11 -31.90
CA ILE A 51 -46.20 21.07 -31.57
C ILE A 51 -46.81 22.50 -31.64
N VAL A 52 -46.14 23.48 -30.99
CA VAL A 52 -46.68 24.86 -30.93
C VAL A 52 -46.61 25.55 -32.27
N VAL A 53 -45.60 25.26 -33.10
CA VAL A 53 -45.41 25.93 -34.41
C VAL A 53 -46.23 25.27 -35.53
N LYS A 54 -46.31 23.92 -35.56
CA LYS A 54 -46.96 23.18 -36.63
C LYS A 54 -48.35 22.67 -36.27
N GLU A 55 -48.75 22.77 -35.00
CA GLU A 55 -50.04 22.35 -34.46
C GLU A 55 -50.45 20.94 -34.92
N GLN A 56 -51.47 20.84 -35.78
CA GLN A 56 -52.00 19.55 -36.28
C GLN A 56 -51.06 18.86 -37.29
N ASN A 57 -50.02 19.54 -37.76
CA ASN A 57 -49.00 19.03 -38.70
C ASN A 57 -47.68 18.69 -37.98
N SER A 58 -47.66 18.65 -36.65
CA SER A 58 -46.49 18.26 -35.85
C SER A 58 -46.16 16.80 -36.07
N TRP A 59 -44.90 16.39 -35.69
CA TRP A 59 -44.46 14.99 -35.74
C TRP A 59 -45.36 14.08 -34.86
N ILE A 60 -45.79 14.57 -33.69
CA ILE A 60 -46.70 13.82 -32.78
C ILE A 60 -48.10 13.70 -33.38
N ALA A 61 -48.59 14.69 -34.11
CA ALA A 61 -49.88 14.58 -34.80
C ALA A 61 -49.92 13.44 -35.82
N GLY A 62 -48.76 13.05 -36.38
CA GLY A 62 -48.60 11.90 -37.27
C GLY A 62 -48.95 10.55 -36.59
N PHE A 63 -48.92 10.45 -35.26
CA PHE A 63 -49.37 9.30 -34.50
C PHE A 63 -50.91 9.29 -34.18
N GLY A 64 -51.64 10.24 -34.76
CA GLY A 64 -53.11 10.32 -34.62
C GLY A 64 -53.58 11.29 -33.52
N ILE A 65 -52.70 11.90 -32.75
CA ILE A 65 -53.05 12.88 -31.71
C ILE A 65 -53.06 14.28 -32.34
N LYS A 66 -54.22 14.73 -32.87
CA LYS A 66 -54.33 15.98 -33.64
C LYS A 66 -54.51 17.25 -32.79
N GLU A 67 -55.10 17.13 -31.60
CA GLU A 67 -55.33 18.27 -30.71
C GLU A 67 -54.05 18.71 -30.00
N VAL A 68 -53.68 19.99 -30.08
CA VAL A 68 -52.47 20.54 -29.46
C VAL A 68 -52.39 20.30 -27.95
N PRO A 69 -53.46 20.49 -27.15
CA PRO A 69 -53.44 20.17 -25.73
C PRO A 69 -53.12 18.69 -25.45
N ALA A 70 -53.70 17.77 -26.24
CA ALA A 70 -53.51 16.33 -26.10
C ALA A 70 -52.04 15.95 -26.44
N GLN A 71 -51.44 16.59 -27.48
CA GLN A 71 -50.02 16.38 -27.81
C GLN A 71 -49.09 16.86 -26.68
N LEU A 72 -49.35 18.01 -26.05
CA LEU A 72 -48.60 18.53 -24.93
C LEU A 72 -48.70 17.66 -23.69
N ILE A 73 -49.91 17.13 -23.39
CA ILE A 73 -50.12 16.18 -22.28
C ILE A 73 -49.36 14.88 -22.53
N PHE A 74 -49.39 14.34 -23.75
CA PHE A 74 -48.62 13.17 -24.14
C PHE A 74 -47.11 13.41 -23.95
N LEU A 75 -46.60 14.56 -24.40
CA LEU A 75 -45.20 14.90 -24.27
C LEU A 75 -44.79 15.10 -22.80
N ALA A 76 -45.66 15.70 -21.98
CA ALA A 76 -45.41 15.82 -20.53
C ALA A 76 -45.34 14.45 -19.85
N PHE A 77 -46.24 13.51 -20.21
CA PHE A 77 -46.22 12.15 -19.68
C PHE A 77 -44.97 11.37 -20.13
N ALA A 78 -44.61 11.47 -21.40
CA ALA A 78 -43.38 10.89 -21.94
C ALA A 78 -42.13 11.45 -21.24
N SER A 79 -42.12 12.76 -20.96
CA SER A 79 -41.03 13.40 -20.19
C SER A 79 -40.91 12.81 -18.79
N GLY A 80 -42.06 12.60 -18.10
CA GLY A 80 -42.07 11.96 -16.77
C GLY A 80 -41.48 10.56 -16.78
N ILE A 81 -41.79 9.76 -17.81
CA ILE A 81 -41.21 8.41 -17.97
C ILE A 81 -39.71 8.48 -18.22
N VAL A 82 -39.26 9.36 -19.10
CA VAL A 82 -37.84 9.54 -19.43
C VAL A 82 -37.02 9.95 -18.18
N TRP A 83 -37.48 10.96 -17.46
CA TRP A 83 -36.75 11.41 -16.25
C TRP A 83 -36.80 10.39 -15.11
N SER A 84 -37.93 9.69 -14.93
CA SER A 84 -38.02 8.60 -13.96
C SER A 84 -37.07 7.46 -14.31
N GLY A 85 -36.97 7.12 -15.59
CA GLY A 85 -36.02 6.14 -16.10
C GLY A 85 -34.58 6.59 -15.93
N GLU A 86 -34.25 7.84 -16.31
CA GLU A 86 -32.92 8.44 -16.12
C GLU A 86 -32.47 8.34 -14.66
N SER A 87 -33.31 8.82 -13.73
CA SER A 87 -33.03 8.78 -12.30
C SER A 87 -32.86 7.35 -11.75
N SER A 88 -33.67 6.42 -12.24
CA SER A 88 -33.60 5.01 -11.85
C SER A 88 -32.28 4.37 -12.30
N PHE A 89 -31.86 4.62 -13.55
CA PHE A 89 -30.60 4.12 -14.07
C PHE A 89 -29.40 4.87 -13.51
N GLU A 90 -29.54 6.14 -13.12
CA GLU A 90 -28.51 6.89 -12.39
C GLU A 90 -28.23 6.24 -11.02
N TYR A 91 -29.28 5.95 -10.27
CA TYR A 91 -29.17 5.23 -9.01
C TYR A 91 -28.52 3.84 -9.20
N LEU A 92 -28.97 3.10 -10.21
CA LEU A 92 -28.49 1.75 -10.48
C LEU A 92 -26.99 1.74 -10.84
N TYR A 93 -26.55 2.56 -11.82
CA TYR A 93 -25.14 2.57 -12.17
C TYR A 93 -24.26 3.09 -11.02
N SER A 94 -24.74 4.06 -10.26
CA SER A 94 -24.00 4.60 -9.12
C SER A 94 -23.72 3.52 -8.07
N ILE A 95 -24.72 2.71 -7.72
CA ILE A 95 -24.52 1.58 -6.79
C ILE A 95 -23.59 0.53 -7.37
N LEU A 96 -23.78 0.16 -8.65
CA LEU A 96 -22.99 -0.88 -9.28
C LEU A 96 -21.51 -0.51 -9.37
N TRP A 97 -21.18 0.72 -9.80
CA TRP A 97 -19.79 1.21 -9.86
C TRP A 97 -19.16 1.32 -8.47
N ARG A 98 -19.89 1.86 -7.49
CA ARG A 98 -19.39 1.97 -6.10
C ARG A 98 -19.15 0.61 -5.47
N ASN A 99 -20.05 -0.34 -5.64
CA ASN A 99 -19.86 -1.69 -5.13
C ASN A 99 -18.67 -2.38 -5.80
N LEU A 100 -18.49 -2.22 -7.12
CA LEU A 100 -17.34 -2.73 -7.86
C LEU A 100 -16.04 -2.10 -7.35
N ALA A 101 -16.03 -0.79 -7.11
CA ALA A 101 -14.90 -0.05 -6.59
C ALA A 101 -14.48 -0.56 -5.18
N GLN A 102 -15.44 -0.70 -4.27
CA GLN A 102 -15.19 -1.20 -2.90
C GLN A 102 -14.69 -2.64 -2.89
N LEU A 103 -15.33 -3.51 -3.69
CA LEU A 103 -14.90 -4.91 -3.79
C LEU A 103 -13.50 -5.04 -4.36
N SER A 104 -13.18 -4.28 -5.41
CA SER A 104 -11.84 -4.25 -6.02
C SER A 104 -10.79 -3.72 -5.06
N GLN A 105 -11.10 -2.65 -4.33
CA GLN A 105 -10.24 -2.08 -3.30
C GLN A 105 -9.90 -3.12 -2.22
N HIS A 106 -10.92 -3.78 -1.69
CA HIS A 106 -10.74 -4.82 -0.67
C HIS A 106 -9.87 -5.97 -1.17
N LYS A 107 -10.23 -6.57 -2.32
CA LYS A 107 -9.49 -7.71 -2.90
C LYS A 107 -8.03 -7.38 -3.17
N LEU A 108 -7.76 -6.23 -3.81
CA LEU A 108 -6.39 -5.82 -4.13
C LEU A 108 -5.56 -5.54 -2.87
N ARG A 109 -6.17 -4.91 -1.84
CA ARG A 109 -5.48 -4.65 -0.57
C ARG A 109 -5.07 -5.94 0.13
N ILE A 110 -5.98 -6.90 0.22
CA ILE A 110 -5.69 -8.20 0.86
C ILE A 110 -4.63 -8.96 0.05
N LYS A 111 -4.79 -9.05 -1.28
CA LYS A 111 -3.83 -9.74 -2.16
C LYS A 111 -2.44 -9.11 -2.11
N ALA A 112 -2.35 -7.77 -2.13
CA ALA A 112 -1.08 -7.07 -2.01
C ALA A 112 -0.44 -7.27 -0.63
N TYR A 113 -1.24 -7.24 0.44
CA TYR A 113 -0.74 -7.44 1.79
C TYR A 113 -0.28 -8.89 2.03
N GLU A 114 -1.02 -9.88 1.54
CA GLU A 114 -0.64 -11.29 1.57
C GLU A 114 0.72 -11.51 0.88
N HIS A 115 0.85 -10.96 -0.35
CA HIS A 115 2.10 -11.05 -1.10
C HIS A 115 3.27 -10.35 -0.38
N ILE A 116 3.04 -9.17 0.21
CA ILE A 116 4.06 -8.47 1.02
C ILE A 116 4.57 -9.37 2.16
N GLN A 117 3.70 -10.12 2.84
CA GLN A 117 4.12 -11.02 3.92
C GLN A 117 4.97 -12.19 3.46
N GLU A 118 4.89 -12.56 2.18
CA GLU A 118 5.68 -13.64 1.56
C GLU A 118 7.01 -13.14 0.99
N LEU A 119 7.20 -11.83 0.82
CA LEU A 119 8.42 -11.25 0.26
C LEU A 119 9.62 -11.46 1.20
N ASP A 120 10.79 -11.60 0.57
CA ASP A 120 12.06 -11.76 1.26
C ASP A 120 12.47 -10.50 2.04
N MET A 121 13.23 -10.66 3.12
CA MET A 121 13.70 -9.55 3.95
C MET A 121 14.59 -8.55 3.19
N ASP A 122 15.32 -9.01 2.18
CA ASP A 122 16.08 -8.16 1.26
C ASP A 122 15.21 -7.04 0.62
N PHE A 123 13.94 -7.35 0.34
CA PHE A 123 12.99 -6.36 -0.15
C PHE A 123 12.73 -5.26 0.90
N PHE A 124 12.50 -5.64 2.15
CA PHE A 124 12.21 -4.68 3.23
C PHE A 124 13.44 -3.87 3.68
N GLU A 125 14.65 -4.43 3.57
CA GLU A 125 15.89 -3.70 3.88
C GLU A 125 16.22 -2.66 2.79
N ASN A 126 15.81 -2.88 1.55
CA ASN A 126 16.05 -1.98 0.41
C ASN A 126 14.88 -1.03 0.11
N ASP A 127 13.68 -1.34 0.58
CA ASP A 127 12.48 -0.55 0.33
C ASP A 127 12.01 0.20 1.58
N ASN A 128 11.40 1.36 1.37
CA ASN A 128 10.90 2.17 2.48
C ASN A 128 9.48 1.73 2.86
N THR A 129 9.27 1.40 4.13
CA THR A 129 7.94 1.06 4.70
C THR A 129 6.88 2.12 4.36
N GLY A 130 7.27 3.41 4.31
CA GLY A 130 6.37 4.50 3.90
C GLY A 130 5.87 4.36 2.46
N ARG A 131 6.72 3.86 1.54
CA ARG A 131 6.31 3.58 0.15
C ARG A 131 5.28 2.44 0.10
N LEU A 132 5.48 1.38 0.86
CA LEU A 132 4.55 0.26 0.92
C LEU A 132 3.19 0.67 1.48
N LEU A 133 3.19 1.48 2.54
CA LEU A 133 1.96 2.06 3.10
C LEU A 133 1.24 2.96 2.09
N SER A 134 1.98 3.78 1.33
CA SER A 134 1.39 4.61 0.27
C SER A 134 0.78 3.76 -0.85
N ILE A 135 1.41 2.63 -1.25
CA ILE A 135 0.82 1.71 -2.24
C ILE A 135 -0.46 1.08 -1.69
N LEU A 136 -0.45 0.56 -0.45
CA LEU A 136 -1.60 -0.14 0.15
C LEU A 136 -2.78 0.80 0.47
N ASN A 137 -2.52 2.08 0.73
CA ASN A 137 -3.55 3.07 1.05
C ASN A 137 -3.82 3.99 -0.14
N ASP A 138 -2.85 4.83 -0.54
CA ASP A 138 -3.11 5.92 -1.48
C ASP A 138 -3.35 5.42 -2.90
N ASP A 139 -2.51 4.48 -3.38
CA ASP A 139 -2.63 3.96 -4.75
C ASP A 139 -3.87 3.09 -4.93
N ILE A 140 -4.19 2.24 -3.96
CA ILE A 140 -5.41 1.42 -4.00
C ILE A 140 -6.66 2.31 -3.87
N ASN A 141 -6.63 3.36 -3.03
CA ASN A 141 -7.72 4.33 -2.94
C ASN A 141 -7.85 5.18 -4.22
N GLN A 142 -6.75 5.46 -4.92
CA GLN A 142 -6.81 6.14 -6.22
C GLN A 142 -7.49 5.27 -7.28
N LEU A 143 -7.25 3.96 -7.25
CA LEU A 143 -7.96 3.01 -8.12
C LEU A 143 -9.46 2.93 -7.80
N GLU A 144 -9.80 2.90 -6.53
CA GLU A 144 -11.20 2.91 -6.07
C GLU A 144 -11.93 4.17 -6.59
N ARG A 145 -11.35 5.37 -6.42
CA ARG A 145 -11.93 6.62 -6.94
C ARG A 145 -12.10 6.60 -8.46
N PHE A 146 -11.15 5.99 -9.18
CA PHE A 146 -11.28 5.85 -10.63
C PHE A 146 -12.45 4.95 -11.02
N LEU A 147 -12.65 3.82 -10.35
CA LEU A 147 -13.78 2.93 -10.62
C LEU A 147 -15.12 3.53 -10.17
N ASP A 148 -15.13 4.27 -9.04
CA ASP A 148 -16.36 4.93 -8.54
C ASP A 148 -16.89 5.98 -9.52
N GLN A 149 -16.03 6.86 -10.03
CA GLN A 149 -16.45 8.00 -10.83
C GLN A 149 -15.77 8.10 -12.20
N GLY A 150 -14.45 7.90 -12.26
CA GLY A 150 -13.65 8.15 -13.46
C GLY A 150 -14.02 7.27 -14.64
N ALA A 151 -14.24 5.98 -14.41
CA ALA A 151 -14.60 5.03 -15.45
C ALA A 151 -15.97 5.37 -16.07
N ASN A 152 -16.98 5.67 -15.22
CA ASN A 152 -18.29 6.11 -15.67
C ASN A 152 -18.25 7.40 -16.47
N GLN A 153 -17.46 8.40 -16.01
CA GLN A 153 -17.31 9.69 -16.74
C GLN A 153 -16.74 9.49 -18.14
N ILE A 154 -15.74 8.62 -18.30
CA ILE A 154 -15.16 8.30 -19.62
C ILE A 154 -16.19 7.65 -20.53
N ILE A 155 -16.95 6.67 -19.99
CA ILE A 155 -18.01 5.99 -20.74
C ILE A 155 -19.07 6.98 -21.18
N GLN A 156 -19.59 7.79 -20.25
CA GLN A 156 -20.62 8.77 -20.54
C GLN A 156 -20.17 9.80 -21.56
N LEU A 157 -18.90 10.29 -21.47
CA LEU A 157 -18.35 11.21 -22.44
C LEU A 157 -18.30 10.58 -23.84
N PHE A 158 -17.80 9.34 -23.94
CA PHE A 158 -17.73 8.61 -25.21
C PHE A 158 -19.12 8.41 -25.82
N ILE A 159 -20.09 7.95 -25.07
CA ILE A 159 -21.47 7.75 -25.51
C ILE A 159 -22.12 9.08 -25.92
N THR A 160 -21.89 10.16 -25.17
CA THR A 160 -22.36 11.50 -25.52
C THR A 160 -21.87 11.94 -26.92
N VAL A 161 -20.56 11.83 -27.15
CA VAL A 161 -19.97 12.21 -28.44
C VAL A 161 -20.51 11.33 -29.57
N LEU A 162 -20.66 10.03 -29.33
CA LEU A 162 -21.13 9.09 -30.33
C LEU A 162 -22.60 9.33 -30.70
N ILE A 163 -23.48 9.47 -29.70
CA ILE A 163 -24.94 9.63 -29.94
C ILE A 163 -25.24 11.01 -30.49
N ILE A 164 -24.76 12.07 -29.82
CA ILE A 164 -25.02 13.44 -30.29
C ILE A 164 -24.39 13.66 -31.65
N GLY A 165 -23.14 13.17 -31.82
CA GLY A 165 -22.43 13.30 -33.07
C GLY A 165 -23.14 12.61 -34.22
N GLY A 166 -23.56 11.36 -34.02
CA GLY A 166 -24.35 10.61 -34.98
C GLY A 166 -25.63 11.34 -35.34
N THR A 167 -26.41 11.74 -34.33
CA THR A 167 -27.68 12.45 -34.53
C THR A 167 -27.50 13.76 -35.30
N MET A 168 -26.49 14.58 -34.95
CA MET A 168 -26.24 15.86 -35.65
C MET A 168 -25.82 15.66 -37.11
N ILE A 169 -25.01 14.62 -37.41
CA ILE A 169 -24.64 14.29 -38.79
C ILE A 169 -25.85 13.89 -39.62
N PHE A 170 -26.78 13.12 -39.03
CA PHE A 170 -28.00 12.68 -39.74
C PHE A 170 -29.01 13.82 -39.95
N VAL A 171 -29.23 14.66 -38.92
CA VAL A 171 -30.26 15.69 -38.92
C VAL A 171 -29.81 16.95 -39.67
N ALA A 172 -28.58 17.40 -39.47
CA ALA A 172 -28.07 18.64 -40.03
C ALA A 172 -26.54 18.57 -40.28
N PRO A 173 -26.08 17.88 -41.36
CA PRO A 173 -24.65 17.60 -41.58
C PRO A 173 -23.79 18.87 -41.71
N LYS A 174 -24.31 19.95 -42.31
CA LYS A 174 -23.62 21.23 -42.42
C LYS A 174 -23.40 21.90 -41.05
N ILE A 175 -24.38 21.81 -40.15
CA ILE A 175 -24.31 22.38 -38.79
C ILE A 175 -23.41 21.49 -37.91
N ALA A 176 -23.47 20.17 -38.08
CA ALA A 176 -22.63 19.21 -37.38
C ALA A 176 -21.12 19.53 -37.52
N LEU A 177 -20.68 19.96 -38.72
CA LEU A 177 -19.29 20.32 -38.95
C LEU A 177 -18.81 21.44 -38.00
N PHE A 178 -19.64 22.46 -37.77
CA PHE A 178 -19.33 23.55 -36.84
C PHE A 178 -19.38 23.11 -35.36
N ALA A 179 -20.27 22.19 -35.02
CA ALA A 179 -20.34 21.62 -33.68
C ALA A 179 -19.10 20.77 -33.35
N PHE A 180 -18.56 20.03 -34.33
CA PHE A 180 -17.38 19.19 -34.14
C PHE A 180 -16.04 19.96 -34.24
N PHE A 181 -16.01 21.08 -34.94
CA PHE A 181 -14.79 21.86 -35.12
C PHE A 181 -14.02 22.19 -33.83
N PRO A 182 -14.66 22.56 -32.70
CA PRO A 182 -13.94 22.82 -31.45
C PRO A 182 -13.35 21.56 -30.77
N ILE A 183 -13.90 20.37 -31.04
CA ILE A 183 -13.51 19.14 -30.31
C ILE A 183 -12.01 18.84 -30.45
N PRO A 184 -11.41 18.78 -31.68
CA PRO A 184 -9.98 18.59 -31.83
C PRO A 184 -9.16 19.72 -31.19
N ILE A 185 -9.62 20.96 -31.28
CA ILE A 185 -8.94 22.13 -30.69
C ILE A 185 -8.91 22.01 -29.17
N ILE A 186 -10.04 21.66 -28.56
CA ILE A 186 -10.15 21.47 -27.12
C ILE A 186 -9.28 20.28 -26.68
N PHE A 187 -9.32 19.17 -27.41
CA PHE A 187 -8.54 17.95 -27.06
C PHE A 187 -7.03 18.21 -27.13
N LEU A 188 -6.53 18.74 -28.25
CA LEU A 188 -5.11 19.07 -28.42
C LEU A 188 -4.67 20.17 -27.47
N GLY A 189 -5.53 21.19 -27.30
CA GLY A 189 -5.33 22.29 -26.36
C GLY A 189 -5.22 21.78 -24.93
N SER A 190 -6.08 20.85 -24.52
CA SER A 190 -6.05 20.23 -23.19
C SER A 190 -4.75 19.47 -22.93
N ILE A 191 -4.29 18.67 -23.90
CA ILE A 191 -3.01 17.95 -23.79
C ILE A 191 -1.84 18.93 -23.64
N LYS A 192 -1.80 19.98 -24.51
CA LYS A 192 -0.72 20.98 -24.45
C LYS A 192 -0.75 21.79 -23.15
N PHE A 193 -1.94 22.08 -22.66
CA PHE A 193 -2.13 22.80 -21.40
C PHE A 193 -1.68 21.94 -20.20
N GLN A 194 -2.06 20.67 -20.16
CA GLN A 194 -1.62 19.73 -19.12
C GLN A 194 -0.09 19.56 -19.09
N ARG A 195 0.56 19.50 -20.27
CA ARG A 195 2.03 19.47 -20.33
C ARG A 195 2.70 20.70 -19.69
N LYS A 196 2.07 21.88 -19.77
CA LYS A 196 2.56 23.11 -19.12
C LYS A 196 2.24 23.15 -17.62
N LEU A 197 1.12 22.57 -17.22
CA LEU A 197 0.65 22.56 -15.84
C LEU A 197 1.36 21.53 -14.98
N ALA A 198 1.69 20.36 -15.53
CA ALA A 198 2.33 19.25 -14.82
C ALA A 198 3.64 19.65 -14.09
N PRO A 199 4.60 20.40 -14.67
CA PRO A 199 5.79 20.82 -13.95
C PRO A 199 5.49 21.77 -12.79
N LYS A 200 4.45 22.63 -12.90
CA LYS A 200 4.02 23.52 -11.80
C LYS A 200 3.48 22.73 -10.62
N TYR A 201 2.60 21.75 -10.87
CA TYR A 201 2.10 20.87 -9.80
C TYR A 201 3.17 19.95 -9.23
N ARG A 202 4.20 19.58 -10.02
CA ARG A 202 5.36 18.85 -9.48
C ARG A 202 6.15 19.70 -8.49
N ASP A 203 6.39 20.99 -8.82
CA ASP A 203 7.05 21.92 -7.91
C ASP A 203 6.25 22.14 -6.62
N VAL A 204 4.93 22.31 -6.72
CA VAL A 204 4.03 22.41 -5.58
C VAL A 204 4.13 21.17 -4.69
N ARG A 205 4.11 19.95 -5.28
CA ARG A 205 4.24 18.69 -4.53
C ARG A 205 5.58 18.56 -3.83
N ASN A 206 6.67 18.93 -4.50
CA ASN A 206 8.00 18.89 -3.90
C ASN A 206 8.08 19.82 -2.67
N LYS A 207 7.56 21.03 -2.78
CA LYS A 207 7.55 21.99 -1.67
C LYS A 207 6.61 21.58 -0.54
N ALA A 208 5.45 21.00 -0.88
CA ALA A 208 4.56 20.41 0.12
C ALA A 208 5.26 19.25 0.89
N GLY A 209 6.02 18.41 0.19
CA GLY A 209 6.81 17.34 0.79
C GLY A 209 7.90 17.86 1.74
N LEU A 210 8.62 18.93 1.35
CA LEU A 210 9.62 19.57 2.22
C LEU A 210 8.96 20.14 3.48
N LEU A 211 7.84 20.84 3.33
CA LEU A 211 7.07 21.38 4.44
C LEU A 211 6.57 20.28 5.40
N ALA A 212 6.01 19.20 4.85
CA ALA A 212 5.55 18.05 5.65
C ALA A 212 6.71 17.37 6.40
N SER A 213 7.86 17.19 5.73
CA SER A 213 9.08 16.65 6.37
C SER A 213 9.56 17.55 7.51
N ARG A 214 9.57 18.86 7.31
CA ARG A 214 9.93 19.83 8.37
C ARG A 214 8.99 19.72 9.56
N LEU A 215 7.68 19.71 9.32
CA LEU A 215 6.67 19.56 10.38
C LEU A 215 6.87 18.26 11.16
N ASN A 216 7.06 17.14 10.46
CA ASN A 216 7.28 15.85 11.08
C ASN A 216 8.56 15.85 11.95
N ASN A 217 9.67 16.40 11.43
CA ASN A 217 10.91 16.51 12.19
C ASN A 217 10.77 17.39 13.43
N ASN A 218 10.08 18.53 13.31
CA ASN A 218 9.88 19.44 14.42
C ASN A 218 8.97 18.84 15.51
N LEU A 219 7.91 18.12 15.12
CA LEU A 219 7.03 17.45 16.06
C LEU A 219 7.73 16.26 16.74
N SER A 220 8.47 15.46 15.99
CA SER A 220 9.26 14.36 16.56
C SER A 220 10.39 14.84 17.46
N GLY A 221 10.99 15.99 17.13
CA GLY A 221 12.07 16.62 17.89
C GLY A 221 11.60 17.70 18.87
N ILE A 222 10.32 17.75 19.25
CA ILE A 222 9.75 18.85 20.04
C ILE A 222 10.44 19.05 21.38
N LEU A 223 10.87 17.95 22.03
CA LEU A 223 11.61 18.01 23.29
C LEU A 223 12.94 18.76 23.10
N THR A 224 13.65 18.48 22.02
CA THR A 224 14.91 19.16 21.69
C THR A 224 14.68 20.64 21.41
N ILE A 225 13.65 20.98 20.62
CA ILE A 225 13.30 22.39 20.33
C ILE A 225 13.02 23.14 21.62
N LYS A 226 12.25 22.57 22.54
CA LYS A 226 11.93 23.15 23.85
C LYS A 226 13.16 23.26 24.74
N SER A 227 13.98 22.20 24.81
CA SER A 227 15.20 22.20 25.65
C SER A 227 16.22 23.28 25.24
N PHE A 228 16.28 23.58 23.93
CA PHE A 228 17.18 24.61 23.42
C PHE A 228 16.50 25.95 23.16
N THR A 229 15.21 26.12 23.55
CA THR A 229 14.41 27.37 23.37
C THR A 229 14.46 27.91 21.95
N LYS A 230 14.31 27.00 20.93
CA LYS A 230 14.44 27.33 19.50
C LYS A 230 13.11 27.46 18.77
N GLU A 231 11.99 27.61 19.48
CA GLU A 231 10.64 27.66 18.90
C GLU A 231 10.49 28.77 17.85
N LYS A 232 10.98 29.98 18.16
CA LYS A 232 10.94 31.11 17.21
C LYS A 232 11.81 30.89 15.96
N TRP A 233 12.95 30.23 16.14
CA TRP A 233 13.86 29.94 15.04
C TRP A 233 13.27 28.90 14.09
N GLU A 234 12.71 27.82 14.62
CA GLU A 234 12.02 26.82 13.82
C GLU A 234 10.75 27.37 13.16
N LEU A 235 9.99 28.23 13.85
CA LEU A 235 8.83 28.91 13.26
C LEU A 235 9.23 29.75 12.05
N ASN A 236 10.34 30.51 12.12
CA ASN A 236 10.82 31.32 11.02
C ASN A 236 11.25 30.47 9.82
N ARG A 237 11.88 29.31 10.05
CA ARG A 237 12.23 28.36 9.00
C ARG A 237 10.98 27.76 8.33
N LEU A 238 10.01 27.33 9.13
CA LEU A 238 8.75 26.80 8.64
C LEU A 238 7.99 27.85 7.82
N ASN A 239 7.96 29.09 8.29
CA ASN A 239 7.31 30.20 7.60
C ASN A 239 7.91 30.45 6.21
N LYS A 240 9.25 30.39 6.08
CA LYS A 240 9.93 30.52 4.79
C LYS A 240 9.50 29.40 3.82
N GLU A 241 9.54 28.15 4.26
CA GLU A 241 9.13 27.01 3.45
C GLU A 241 7.64 27.07 3.05
N SER A 242 6.78 27.49 3.99
CA SER A 242 5.35 27.71 3.75
C SER A 242 5.08 28.82 2.72
N LEU A 243 5.82 29.93 2.77
CA LEU A 243 5.73 31.00 1.78
C LEU A 243 6.20 30.55 0.39
N ASP A 244 7.26 29.74 0.32
CA ASP A 244 7.73 29.18 -0.95
C ASP A 244 6.72 28.20 -1.55
N TYR A 245 6.10 27.35 -0.73
CA TYR A 245 4.96 26.52 -1.13
C TYR A 245 3.80 27.38 -1.66
N GLN A 246 3.41 28.42 -0.91
CA GLN A 246 2.32 29.33 -1.29
C GLN A 246 2.58 30.00 -2.66
N ARG A 247 3.81 30.49 -2.89
CA ARG A 247 4.19 31.12 -4.17
C ARG A 247 4.05 30.17 -5.34
N SER A 248 4.54 28.93 -5.19
CA SER A 248 4.42 27.89 -6.23
C SER A 248 2.97 27.52 -6.48
N ASN A 249 2.19 27.37 -5.41
CA ASN A 249 0.77 27.04 -5.52
C ASN A 249 -0.03 28.16 -6.21
N LYS A 250 0.22 29.43 -5.88
CA LYS A 250 -0.36 30.59 -6.58
C LYS A 250 -0.03 30.59 -8.09
N ALA A 251 1.20 30.24 -8.46
CA ALA A 251 1.60 30.14 -9.86
C ALA A 251 0.89 29.00 -10.61
N ALA A 252 0.69 27.85 -9.94
CA ALA A 252 -0.08 26.73 -10.48
C ALA A 252 -1.57 27.08 -10.61
N ILE A 253 -2.18 27.67 -9.57
CA ILE A 253 -3.58 28.12 -9.57
C ILE A 253 -3.83 29.14 -10.68
N LYS A 254 -2.98 30.16 -10.85
CA LYS A 254 -3.13 31.16 -11.92
C LYS A 254 -3.19 30.53 -13.30
N LEU A 255 -2.35 29.50 -13.54
CA LEU A 255 -2.36 28.80 -14.82
C LEU A 255 -3.59 27.90 -14.93
N SER A 256 -3.89 27.07 -13.93
CA SER A 256 -5.01 26.12 -13.98
C SER A 256 -6.37 26.82 -14.12
N SER A 257 -6.56 27.98 -13.47
CA SER A 257 -7.80 28.76 -13.57
C SER A 257 -8.05 29.33 -14.96
N ALA A 258 -7.03 29.45 -15.81
CA ALA A 258 -7.21 29.90 -17.19
C ALA A 258 -7.77 28.83 -18.14
N PHE A 259 -7.74 27.57 -17.73
CA PHE A 259 -8.10 26.42 -18.58
C PHE A 259 -9.55 26.44 -19.03
N ILE A 260 -10.48 26.48 -18.06
CA ILE A 260 -11.93 26.43 -18.34
C ILE A 260 -12.37 27.65 -19.19
N PRO A 261 -11.98 28.92 -18.87
CA PRO A 261 -12.31 30.06 -19.72
C PRO A 261 -11.82 29.92 -21.16
N LEU A 262 -10.61 29.40 -21.39
CA LEU A 262 -10.09 29.20 -22.74
C LEU A 262 -10.92 28.18 -23.54
N ILE A 263 -11.34 27.07 -22.90
CA ILE A 263 -12.23 26.09 -23.54
C ILE A 263 -13.59 26.72 -23.85
N ARG A 264 -14.15 27.52 -22.93
CA ARG A 264 -15.44 28.22 -23.16
C ARG A 264 -15.43 29.15 -24.38
N PHE A 265 -14.31 29.79 -24.69
CA PHE A 265 -14.21 30.56 -25.92
C PHE A 265 -14.35 29.70 -27.19
N ALA A 266 -13.72 28.51 -27.21
CA ALA A 266 -13.89 27.59 -28.35
C ALA A 266 -15.34 27.09 -28.46
N ILE A 267 -15.99 26.79 -27.33
CA ILE A 267 -17.41 26.41 -27.27
C ILE A 267 -18.30 27.56 -27.75
N LEU A 268 -18.01 28.81 -27.35
CA LEU A 268 -18.76 29.99 -27.74
C LEU A 268 -18.74 30.20 -29.26
N PHE A 269 -17.60 30.04 -29.93
CA PHE A 269 -17.52 30.14 -31.38
C PHE A 269 -18.40 29.11 -32.08
N ALA A 270 -18.40 27.87 -31.65
CA ALA A 270 -19.27 26.84 -32.20
C ALA A 270 -20.76 27.16 -31.97
N PHE A 271 -21.10 27.58 -30.75
CA PHE A 271 -22.46 27.95 -30.40
C PHE A 271 -22.98 29.10 -31.24
N ILE A 272 -22.19 30.18 -31.42
CA ILE A 272 -22.52 31.33 -32.27
C ILE A 272 -22.70 30.87 -33.72
N ALA A 273 -21.80 30.05 -34.26
CA ALA A 273 -21.89 29.55 -35.62
C ALA A 273 -23.20 28.74 -35.84
N ILE A 274 -23.57 27.89 -34.91
CA ILE A 274 -24.81 27.11 -34.98
C ILE A 274 -26.03 28.00 -34.84
N LEU A 275 -26.00 29.00 -33.97
CA LEU A 275 -27.08 29.97 -33.78
C LEU A 275 -27.32 30.77 -35.05
N LEU A 276 -26.26 31.27 -35.70
CA LEU A 276 -26.37 32.05 -36.92
C LEU A 276 -26.75 31.18 -38.13
N ILE A 277 -26.00 30.12 -38.40
CA ILE A 277 -26.22 29.27 -39.59
C ILE A 277 -27.56 28.54 -39.47
N GLY A 278 -27.88 27.96 -38.30
CA GLY A 278 -29.16 27.33 -38.06
C GLY A 278 -30.33 28.31 -38.12
N GLY A 279 -30.15 29.52 -37.55
CA GLY A 279 -31.12 30.62 -37.62
C GLY A 279 -31.40 31.07 -39.04
N PHE A 280 -30.36 31.29 -39.87
CA PHE A 280 -30.54 31.63 -41.30
C PHE A 280 -31.21 30.51 -42.09
N GLN A 281 -30.87 29.24 -41.84
CA GLN A 281 -31.53 28.11 -42.48
C GLN A 281 -33.04 28.01 -42.09
N THR A 282 -33.34 28.29 -40.85
CA THR A 282 -34.72 28.28 -40.33
C THR A 282 -35.51 29.46 -40.93
N TRP A 283 -34.92 30.66 -40.99
CA TRP A 283 -35.52 31.83 -41.63
C TRP A 283 -35.83 31.57 -43.12
N ASN A 284 -34.90 30.91 -43.82
CA ASN A 284 -35.06 30.51 -45.20
C ASN A 284 -35.98 29.26 -45.40
N LYS A 285 -36.61 28.76 -44.34
CA LYS A 285 -37.49 27.58 -44.36
C LYS A 285 -36.83 26.26 -44.83
N THR A 286 -35.50 26.18 -44.77
CA THR A 286 -34.74 24.99 -45.12
C THR A 286 -34.50 24.08 -43.90
N LEU A 287 -34.75 24.56 -42.69
CA LEU A 287 -34.69 23.85 -41.44
C LEU A 287 -35.93 24.17 -40.60
N ASP A 288 -36.54 23.16 -39.98
CA ASP A 288 -37.67 23.34 -39.07
C ASP A 288 -37.29 24.04 -37.78
N VAL A 289 -38.19 24.84 -37.21
CA VAL A 289 -37.98 25.58 -35.95
C VAL A 289 -37.75 24.62 -34.79
N GLY A 290 -38.50 23.51 -34.72
CA GLY A 290 -38.30 22.47 -33.71
C GLY A 290 -36.90 21.81 -33.81
N THR A 291 -36.48 21.48 -35.05
CA THR A 291 -35.14 20.96 -35.32
C THR A 291 -34.03 21.94 -34.96
N TYR A 292 -34.22 23.22 -35.26
CA TYR A 292 -33.28 24.26 -34.87
C TYR A 292 -33.12 24.38 -33.35
N SER A 293 -34.26 24.40 -32.65
CA SER A 293 -34.27 24.44 -31.18
C SER A 293 -33.53 23.22 -30.60
N PHE A 294 -33.83 22.03 -31.10
CA PHE A 294 -33.13 20.79 -30.73
C PHE A 294 -31.59 20.94 -30.94
N LEU A 295 -31.15 21.40 -32.10
CA LEU A 295 -29.72 21.55 -32.42
C LEU A 295 -29.01 22.54 -31.49
N VAL A 296 -29.64 23.64 -31.10
CA VAL A 296 -29.09 24.63 -30.17
C VAL A 296 -28.88 23.99 -28.79
N PHE A 297 -29.89 23.27 -28.26
CA PHE A 297 -29.79 22.66 -26.94
C PHE A 297 -28.83 21.45 -26.91
N ILE A 298 -28.85 20.61 -27.95
CA ILE A 298 -28.00 19.40 -27.97
C ILE A 298 -26.52 19.76 -28.15
N THR A 299 -26.21 20.87 -28.79
CA THR A 299 -24.85 21.38 -28.93
C THR A 299 -24.24 21.72 -27.57
N GLN A 300 -25.00 22.34 -26.67
CA GLN A 300 -24.54 22.59 -25.30
C GLN A 300 -24.26 21.28 -24.56
N ARG A 301 -25.11 20.27 -24.71
CA ARG A 301 -24.91 18.96 -24.15
C ARG A 301 -23.67 18.23 -24.70
N LEU A 302 -23.29 18.45 -25.95
CA LEU A 302 -22.07 17.92 -26.56
C LEU A 302 -20.81 18.61 -26.03
N LEU A 303 -20.83 19.92 -25.98
CA LEU A 303 -19.60 20.69 -25.76
C LEU A 303 -19.29 20.94 -24.28
N TRP A 304 -20.31 20.99 -23.40
CA TRP A 304 -20.12 21.30 -21.99
C TRP A 304 -19.28 20.27 -21.24
N PRO A 305 -19.45 18.95 -21.41
CA PRO A 305 -18.61 17.95 -20.77
C PRO A 305 -17.13 18.04 -21.16
N LEU A 306 -16.81 18.63 -22.31
CA LEU A 306 -15.42 18.82 -22.72
C LEU A 306 -14.65 19.80 -21.82
N THR A 307 -15.33 20.62 -21.03
CA THR A 307 -14.70 21.52 -20.05
C THR A 307 -14.03 20.73 -18.91
N THR A 308 -14.50 19.53 -18.62
CA THR A 308 -13.95 18.64 -17.58
C THR A 308 -12.92 17.64 -18.13
N LEU A 309 -12.75 17.56 -19.45
CA LEU A 309 -11.87 16.58 -20.11
C LEU A 309 -10.45 16.57 -19.53
N GLY A 310 -9.91 17.76 -19.20
CA GLY A 310 -8.58 17.87 -18.61
C GLY A 310 -8.46 17.16 -17.26
N HIS A 311 -9.46 17.27 -16.41
CA HIS A 311 -9.50 16.59 -15.11
C HIS A 311 -9.67 15.08 -15.27
N VAL A 312 -10.55 14.65 -16.15
CA VAL A 312 -10.79 13.22 -16.43
C VAL A 312 -9.51 12.55 -16.94
N LEU A 313 -8.77 13.21 -17.84
CA LEU A 313 -7.50 12.70 -18.36
C LEU A 313 -6.40 12.66 -17.28
N ASP A 314 -6.33 13.66 -16.39
CA ASP A 314 -5.36 13.67 -15.29
C ASP A 314 -5.66 12.55 -14.29
N ASP A 315 -6.92 12.39 -13.88
CA ASP A 315 -7.35 11.33 -12.97
C ASP A 315 -7.12 9.94 -13.58
N PHE A 316 -7.39 9.78 -14.86
CA PHE A 316 -7.08 8.56 -15.59
C PHE A 316 -5.59 8.22 -15.55
N GLN A 317 -4.72 9.19 -15.88
CA GLN A 317 -3.27 8.99 -15.87
C GLN A 317 -2.73 8.64 -14.47
N ARG A 318 -3.22 9.33 -13.42
CA ARG A 318 -2.85 9.01 -12.03
C ARG A 318 -3.26 7.61 -11.65
N SER A 319 -4.48 7.24 -12.00
CA SER A 319 -5.01 5.90 -11.68
C SER A 319 -4.24 4.81 -12.40
N MET A 320 -3.88 5.01 -13.68
CA MET A 320 -3.04 4.05 -14.41
C MET A 320 -1.66 3.88 -13.76
N ALA A 321 -1.03 4.98 -13.33
CA ALA A 321 0.24 4.91 -12.61
C ALA A 321 0.12 4.22 -11.25
N SER A 322 -0.99 4.40 -10.54
CA SER A 322 -1.27 3.71 -9.27
C SER A 322 -1.51 2.22 -9.46
N ILE A 323 -2.26 1.84 -10.50
CA ILE A 323 -2.48 0.44 -10.88
C ILE A 323 -1.15 -0.26 -11.14
N ASP A 324 -0.26 0.36 -11.93
CA ASP A 324 1.06 -0.22 -12.21
C ASP A 324 1.85 -0.47 -10.94
N ARG A 325 1.89 0.49 -10.00
CA ARG A 325 2.62 0.30 -8.73
C ARG A 325 2.04 -0.82 -7.87
N VAL A 326 0.72 -0.92 -7.77
CA VAL A 326 0.05 -1.98 -7.00
C VAL A 326 0.32 -3.36 -7.62
N ILE A 327 0.17 -3.48 -8.95
CA ILE A 327 0.35 -4.76 -9.62
C ILE A 327 1.83 -5.13 -9.67
N ASP A 328 2.75 -4.17 -9.88
CA ASP A 328 4.20 -4.41 -9.83
C ASP A 328 4.64 -4.91 -8.44
N LEU A 329 4.00 -4.42 -7.37
CA LEU A 329 4.22 -4.94 -6.02
C LEU A 329 3.75 -6.40 -5.91
N ILE A 330 2.55 -6.73 -6.41
CA ILE A 330 2.01 -8.10 -6.40
C ILE A 330 2.84 -9.06 -7.28
N ASP A 331 3.41 -8.55 -8.37
CA ASP A 331 4.24 -9.32 -9.30
C ASP A 331 5.72 -9.40 -8.86
N THR A 332 6.10 -8.80 -7.73
CA THR A 332 7.48 -8.85 -7.23
C THR A 332 7.86 -10.30 -6.91
N PRO A 333 8.95 -10.84 -7.50
CA PRO A 333 9.28 -12.25 -7.35
C PRO A 333 9.80 -12.55 -5.94
N ILE A 334 9.30 -13.64 -5.36
CA ILE A 334 9.82 -14.24 -4.12
C ILE A 334 11.07 -15.05 -4.48
N LYS A 335 12.21 -14.69 -3.90
CA LYS A 335 13.52 -15.32 -4.21
C LYS A 335 13.72 -16.63 -3.44
N ILE A 336 13.30 -16.66 -2.17
CA ILE A 336 13.46 -17.83 -1.29
C ILE A 336 12.31 -18.79 -1.55
N LYS A 337 12.59 -19.86 -2.29
CA LYS A 337 11.61 -20.89 -2.61
C LYS A 337 11.38 -21.80 -1.42
N ASP A 338 10.13 -22.16 -1.17
CA ASP A 338 9.78 -23.09 -0.09
C ASP A 338 10.35 -24.49 -0.33
N GLY A 339 10.74 -25.15 0.75
CA GLY A 339 11.19 -26.54 0.73
C GLY A 339 10.00 -27.51 0.72
N LYS A 340 10.26 -28.76 0.32
CA LYS A 340 9.22 -29.80 0.20
C LYS A 340 9.09 -30.68 1.42
N ILE A 341 10.13 -30.77 2.26
CA ILE A 341 10.19 -31.66 3.43
C ILE A 341 9.42 -30.97 4.57
N LYS A 342 8.38 -31.64 5.05
CA LYS A 342 7.62 -31.22 6.24
C LYS A 342 8.25 -31.82 7.49
N ILE A 343 8.36 -31.03 8.53
CA ILE A 343 8.88 -31.45 9.85
C ILE A 343 7.94 -30.95 10.96
N GLU A 344 7.88 -31.68 12.06
CA GLU A 344 7.18 -31.24 13.26
C GLU A 344 8.18 -30.94 14.39
N PRO A 345 7.95 -29.90 15.22
CA PRO A 345 8.88 -29.54 16.30
C PRO A 345 9.21 -30.68 17.26
N LYS A 346 8.26 -31.59 17.51
CA LYS A 346 8.43 -32.76 18.40
C LYS A 346 9.42 -33.82 17.88
N ASP A 347 9.64 -33.85 16.55
CA ASP A 347 10.51 -34.86 15.91
C ASP A 347 11.95 -34.36 15.77
N ILE A 348 12.19 -33.07 16.06
CA ILE A 348 13.48 -32.42 15.90
C ILE A 348 14.32 -32.57 17.18
N LYS A 349 15.51 -33.14 17.00
CA LYS A 349 16.53 -33.27 18.06
C LYS A 349 17.31 -31.97 18.25
N GLY A 350 17.51 -31.21 17.16
CA GLY A 350 18.12 -29.91 17.19
C GLY A 350 19.63 -29.88 16.91
N GLU A 351 20.19 -30.91 16.26
CA GLU A 351 21.56 -30.86 15.77
C GLU A 351 21.65 -29.86 14.58
N ILE A 352 22.57 -28.89 14.67
CA ILE A 352 22.76 -27.86 13.62
C ILE A 352 24.19 -27.90 13.12
N ILE A 353 24.38 -27.99 11.80
CA ILE A 353 25.71 -28.00 11.19
C ILE A 353 25.78 -26.90 10.11
N PHE A 354 26.78 -26.05 10.24
CA PHE A 354 27.20 -25.11 9.20
C PHE A 354 28.44 -25.71 8.51
N ASN A 355 28.36 -25.93 7.21
CA ASN A 355 29.43 -26.54 6.42
C ASN A 355 29.86 -25.61 5.28
N ASN A 356 31.06 -25.05 5.38
CA ASN A 356 31.68 -24.15 4.40
C ASN A 356 30.76 -22.98 3.95
N VAL A 357 30.01 -22.40 4.88
CA VAL A 357 29.00 -21.39 4.59
C VAL A 357 29.68 -20.05 4.26
N ASN A 358 29.35 -19.53 3.07
CA ASN A 358 29.72 -18.20 2.63
C ASN A 358 28.45 -17.38 2.38
N PHE A 359 28.47 -16.12 2.78
CA PHE A 359 27.34 -15.23 2.57
C PHE A 359 27.75 -13.77 2.42
N ASN A 360 27.11 -13.07 1.49
CA ASN A 360 27.14 -11.61 1.38
C ASN A 360 25.73 -11.04 1.19
N TYR A 361 25.48 -9.90 1.80
CA TYR A 361 24.27 -9.13 1.48
C TYR A 361 24.35 -8.56 0.06
N PRO A 362 23.22 -8.38 -0.64
CA PRO A 362 23.22 -7.77 -1.96
C PRO A 362 23.94 -6.43 -1.98
N GLY A 363 24.92 -6.28 -2.90
CA GLY A 363 25.70 -5.05 -3.05
C GLY A 363 26.74 -4.78 -1.96
N ARG A 364 27.04 -5.75 -1.08
CA ARG A 364 28.08 -5.65 -0.04
C ARG A 364 29.14 -6.72 -0.21
N ASP A 365 30.29 -6.51 0.40
CA ASP A 365 31.37 -7.51 0.47
C ASP A 365 30.96 -8.75 1.26
N LEU A 366 31.75 -9.81 1.13
CA LEU A 366 31.51 -11.09 1.77
C LEU A 366 31.46 -10.93 3.31
N THR A 367 30.25 -11.09 3.86
CA THR A 367 29.97 -10.89 5.28
C THR A 367 30.39 -12.08 6.13
N LEU A 368 30.19 -13.31 5.62
CA LEU A 368 30.62 -14.56 6.24
C LEU A 368 31.51 -15.34 5.27
N LYS A 369 32.65 -15.85 5.78
CA LYS A 369 33.70 -16.49 4.97
C LYS A 369 34.04 -17.83 5.57
N ASN A 370 33.64 -18.92 4.84
CA ASN A 370 33.98 -20.29 5.19
C ASN A 370 33.64 -20.66 6.65
N ILE A 371 32.38 -20.38 7.04
CA ILE A 371 31.91 -20.67 8.39
C ILE A 371 31.64 -22.16 8.52
N ASN A 372 32.33 -22.79 9.49
CA ASN A 372 32.24 -24.21 9.81
C ASN A 372 32.08 -24.38 11.33
N PHE A 373 30.96 -24.92 11.78
CA PHE A 373 30.75 -25.33 13.17
C PHE A 373 29.58 -26.31 13.26
N LYS A 374 29.56 -27.04 14.38
CA LYS A 374 28.49 -27.96 14.74
C LYS A 374 27.94 -27.60 16.11
N ILE A 375 26.63 -27.70 16.28
CA ILE A 375 25.95 -27.62 17.58
C ILE A 375 25.30 -28.96 17.81
N GLU A 376 25.68 -29.62 18.89
CA GLU A 376 25.05 -30.88 19.29
C GLU A 376 23.63 -30.63 19.83
N ASN A 377 22.80 -31.65 19.77
CA ASN A 377 21.48 -31.58 20.38
C ASN A 377 21.56 -31.25 21.89
N ASN A 378 20.61 -30.42 22.34
CA ASN A 378 20.52 -30.00 23.75
C ASN A 378 21.79 -29.31 24.29
N SER A 379 22.63 -28.73 23.42
CA SER A 379 23.83 -27.98 23.83
C SER A 379 23.66 -26.50 23.60
N THR A 380 24.46 -25.71 24.30
CA THR A 380 24.48 -24.26 24.20
C THR A 380 25.73 -23.80 23.47
N LEU A 381 25.53 -23.09 22.33
CA LEU A 381 26.59 -22.39 21.61
C LEU A 381 26.58 -20.91 21.95
N GLY A 382 27.71 -20.39 22.47
CA GLY A 382 27.97 -18.96 22.61
C GLY A 382 28.60 -18.39 21.33
N ILE A 383 28.11 -17.26 20.83
CA ILE A 383 28.70 -16.55 19.69
C ILE A 383 29.13 -15.16 20.15
N VAL A 384 30.42 -14.85 20.01
CA VAL A 384 31.01 -13.56 20.39
C VAL A 384 31.80 -12.94 19.25
N GLY A 385 32.09 -11.68 19.36
CA GLY A 385 32.88 -10.90 18.40
C GLY A 385 32.48 -9.43 18.36
N LEU A 386 33.25 -8.61 17.68
CA LEU A 386 33.01 -7.19 17.56
C LEU A 386 31.69 -6.90 16.80
N THR A 387 31.16 -5.69 16.98
CA THR A 387 29.99 -5.23 16.20
C THR A 387 30.34 -5.27 14.71
N GLY A 388 29.42 -5.79 13.89
CA GLY A 388 29.64 -5.96 12.44
C GLY A 388 30.45 -7.21 12.04
N SER A 389 30.86 -8.09 12.97
CA SER A 389 31.62 -9.31 12.64
C SER A 389 30.79 -10.40 11.92
N GLY A 390 29.46 -10.31 11.88
CA GLY A 390 28.59 -11.27 11.21
C GLY A 390 27.74 -12.15 12.14
N LYS A 391 27.71 -11.91 13.45
CA LYS A 391 26.95 -12.71 14.45
C LYS A 391 25.47 -12.84 14.11
N SER A 392 24.75 -11.73 13.95
CA SER A 392 23.31 -11.74 13.63
C SER A 392 23.01 -12.28 12.22
N THR A 393 24.02 -12.30 11.33
CA THR A 393 23.89 -12.92 10.01
C THR A 393 23.74 -14.44 10.11
N ILE A 394 24.40 -15.09 11.07
CA ILE A 394 24.24 -16.53 11.34
C ILE A 394 22.78 -16.85 11.70
N ILE A 395 22.17 -16.03 12.57
CA ILE A 395 20.74 -16.18 12.93
C ILE A 395 19.85 -16.02 11.72
N LYS A 396 20.09 -14.98 10.91
CA LYS A 396 19.29 -14.72 9.70
C LYS A 396 19.37 -15.88 8.70
N LEU A 397 20.52 -16.52 8.56
CA LEU A 397 20.71 -17.70 7.71
C LEU A 397 20.02 -18.94 8.30
N LEU A 398 20.10 -19.18 9.60
CA LEU A 398 19.44 -20.32 10.26
C LEU A 398 17.91 -20.22 10.18
N LEU A 399 17.34 -19.03 10.37
CA LEU A 399 15.92 -18.76 10.18
C LEU A 399 15.51 -18.74 8.70
N ARG A 400 16.48 -18.93 7.81
CA ARG A 400 16.30 -18.86 6.36
C ARG A 400 15.55 -17.58 5.95
N ILE A 401 16.00 -16.44 6.53
CA ILE A 401 15.63 -15.08 6.11
C ILE A 401 16.42 -14.71 4.85
N TYR A 402 17.61 -15.29 4.72
CA TYR A 402 18.48 -15.29 3.55
C TYR A 402 18.98 -16.71 3.29
N ASP A 403 19.24 -17.06 2.04
CA ASP A 403 19.94 -18.28 1.67
C ASP A 403 21.45 -18.03 1.56
N SER A 404 22.27 -19.00 1.97
CA SER A 404 23.74 -18.94 1.79
C SER A 404 24.10 -18.91 0.30
N ASN A 405 25.17 -18.15 -0.06
CA ASN A 405 25.70 -18.14 -1.42
C ASN A 405 26.36 -19.48 -1.75
N ASN A 406 27.19 -20.02 -0.83
CA ASN A 406 27.83 -21.31 -0.94
C ASN A 406 27.80 -22.02 0.41
N GLY A 407 28.05 -23.34 0.38
CA GLY A 407 27.99 -24.20 1.55
C GLY A 407 26.55 -24.62 1.89
N SER A 408 26.42 -25.35 3.00
CA SER A 408 25.13 -25.88 3.46
C SER A 408 24.92 -25.68 4.95
N ILE A 409 23.67 -25.51 5.33
CA ILE A 409 23.22 -25.51 6.73
C ILE A 409 22.23 -26.66 6.85
N THR A 410 22.45 -27.54 7.82
CA THR A 410 21.56 -28.69 8.05
C THR A 410 20.98 -28.66 9.46
N LEU A 411 19.76 -29.15 9.59
CA LEU A 411 19.06 -29.41 10.83
C LEU A 411 18.77 -30.92 10.90
N ASP A 412 19.31 -31.61 11.89
CA ASP A 412 19.24 -33.09 12.04
C ASP A 412 19.61 -33.83 10.74
N GLY A 413 20.66 -33.36 10.05
CA GLY A 413 21.15 -33.94 8.78
C GLY A 413 20.38 -33.53 7.52
N VAL A 414 19.24 -32.84 7.65
CA VAL A 414 18.44 -32.35 6.50
C VAL A 414 18.82 -30.90 6.18
N SER A 415 19.06 -30.60 4.89
CA SER A 415 19.33 -29.24 4.46
C SER A 415 18.15 -28.31 4.71
N ILE A 416 18.38 -27.17 5.38
CA ILE A 416 17.30 -26.20 5.66
C ILE A 416 16.65 -25.64 4.38
N LYS A 417 17.33 -25.75 3.22
CA LYS A 417 16.76 -25.33 1.91
C LYS A 417 15.68 -26.30 1.42
N GLU A 418 15.72 -27.55 1.86
CA GLU A 418 14.74 -28.59 1.50
C GLU A 418 13.54 -28.63 2.44
N ILE A 419 13.68 -28.08 3.65
CA ILE A 419 12.62 -28.04 4.66
C ILE A 419 11.59 -26.97 4.31
N ASN A 420 10.30 -27.26 4.53
CA ASN A 420 9.23 -26.27 4.44
C ASN A 420 9.54 -25.10 5.40
N LEU A 421 9.52 -23.88 4.86
CA LEU A 421 9.97 -22.68 5.56
C LEU A 421 9.17 -22.39 6.83
N ARG A 422 7.86 -22.63 6.77
CA ARG A 422 6.96 -22.45 7.92
C ARG A 422 7.28 -23.45 9.04
N ASP A 423 7.56 -24.70 8.67
CA ASP A 423 7.86 -25.75 9.65
C ASP A 423 9.26 -25.56 10.23
N LEU A 424 10.26 -25.18 9.43
CA LEU A 424 11.58 -24.76 9.95
C LEU A 424 11.45 -23.67 11.02
N ARG A 425 10.70 -22.62 10.71
CA ARG A 425 10.51 -21.50 11.64
C ARG A 425 9.68 -21.84 12.87
N LYS A 426 8.81 -22.86 12.82
CA LYS A 426 8.15 -23.39 14.01
C LYS A 426 9.13 -24.07 14.98
N CYS A 427 10.18 -24.71 14.46
CA CYS A 427 11.20 -25.38 15.26
C CYS A 427 12.18 -24.42 15.94
N ILE A 428 12.14 -23.11 15.65
CA ILE A 428 13.10 -22.12 16.16
C ILE A 428 12.36 -21.01 16.90
N SER A 429 12.66 -20.78 18.18
CA SER A 429 12.24 -19.60 18.93
C SER A 429 13.35 -18.55 18.91
N LEU A 430 13.00 -17.30 18.63
CA LEU A 430 13.92 -16.17 18.63
C LEU A 430 13.52 -15.14 19.69
N VAL A 431 14.48 -14.75 20.52
CA VAL A 431 14.41 -13.54 21.35
C VAL A 431 15.41 -12.55 20.74
N SER A 432 14.90 -11.52 20.06
CA SER A 432 15.73 -10.54 19.36
C SER A 432 16.27 -9.47 20.30
N GLN A 433 17.37 -8.83 19.91
CA GLN A 433 18.00 -7.70 20.61
C GLN A 433 17.00 -6.54 20.82
N GLU A 434 16.34 -6.12 19.76
CA GLU A 434 15.24 -5.17 19.83
C GLU A 434 13.92 -5.91 19.95
N THR A 435 13.35 -5.89 21.15
CA THR A 435 12.06 -6.52 21.42
C THR A 435 10.94 -5.70 20.82
N TYR A 436 10.28 -6.25 19.80
CA TYR A 436 9.08 -5.66 19.21
C TYR A 436 7.81 -6.22 19.86
N LEU A 437 6.99 -5.31 20.42
CA LEU A 437 5.65 -5.63 20.90
C LEU A 437 4.62 -4.96 19.99
N PHE A 438 3.62 -5.72 19.56
CA PHE A 438 2.49 -5.20 18.81
C PHE A 438 1.59 -4.37 19.71
N HIS A 439 0.95 -3.37 19.14
CA HIS A 439 -0.11 -2.65 19.85
C HIS A 439 -1.24 -3.63 20.19
N GLY A 440 -1.49 -3.79 21.48
CA GLY A 440 -2.45 -4.76 22.02
C GLY A 440 -2.18 -5.00 23.49
N SER A 441 -2.83 -6.00 24.06
CA SER A 441 -2.64 -6.38 25.46
C SER A 441 -1.34 -7.18 25.68
N VAL A 442 -0.90 -7.26 26.94
CA VAL A 442 0.21 -8.13 27.33
C VAL A 442 -0.08 -9.58 26.96
N GLN A 443 -1.32 -10.04 27.22
CA GLN A 443 -1.77 -11.39 26.88
C GLN A 443 -1.63 -11.69 25.38
N GLU A 444 -2.11 -10.80 24.51
CA GLU A 444 -2.00 -10.96 23.05
C GLU A 444 -0.56 -10.99 22.58
N ASN A 445 0.31 -10.17 23.18
CA ASN A 445 1.72 -10.16 22.86
C ASN A 445 2.44 -11.46 23.25
N ILE A 446 2.09 -12.07 24.37
CA ILE A 446 2.64 -13.37 24.76
C ILE A 446 2.05 -14.48 23.90
N ALA A 447 0.74 -14.45 23.67
CA ALA A 447 0.01 -15.43 22.84
C ALA A 447 0.51 -15.48 21.38
N TYR A 448 1.16 -14.43 20.90
CA TYR A 448 1.73 -14.38 19.55
C TYR A 448 2.74 -15.54 19.26
N GLY A 449 3.28 -16.16 20.29
CA GLY A 449 4.20 -17.30 20.15
C GLY A 449 3.55 -18.58 19.64
N THR A 450 2.23 -18.78 19.82
CA THR A 450 1.52 -19.99 19.40
C THR A 450 0.06 -19.73 19.05
N ILE A 451 -0.59 -20.70 18.39
CA ILE A 451 -1.98 -20.56 17.94
C ILE A 451 -2.94 -20.93 19.09
N ASN A 452 -3.83 -19.99 19.46
CA ASN A 452 -4.90 -20.18 20.46
C ASN A 452 -4.46 -20.80 21.79
N PRO A 453 -3.43 -20.26 22.48
CA PRO A 453 -2.99 -20.79 23.76
C PRO A 453 -4.05 -20.57 24.84
N SER A 454 -4.14 -21.48 25.81
CA SER A 454 -4.96 -21.26 26.99
C SER A 454 -4.38 -20.14 27.86
N PHE A 455 -5.23 -19.43 28.62
CA PHE A 455 -4.73 -18.44 29.57
C PHE A 455 -3.79 -19.05 30.63
N LYS A 456 -4.02 -20.30 31.00
CA LYS A 456 -3.14 -21.03 31.94
C LYS A 456 -1.73 -21.20 31.35
N ASP A 457 -1.60 -21.49 30.06
CA ASP A 457 -0.30 -21.64 29.39
C ASP A 457 0.43 -20.30 29.31
N ILE A 458 -0.30 -19.21 29.04
CA ILE A 458 0.25 -17.85 29.03
C ILE A 458 0.81 -17.49 30.41
N VAL A 459 0.05 -17.77 31.48
CA VAL A 459 0.49 -17.52 32.87
C VAL A 459 1.69 -18.40 33.22
N LYS A 460 1.68 -19.67 32.82
CA LYS A 460 2.81 -20.62 33.04
C LYS A 460 4.08 -20.09 32.35
N ALA A 461 3.99 -19.70 31.08
CA ALA A 461 5.10 -19.13 30.32
C ALA A 461 5.62 -17.83 30.97
N SER A 462 4.71 -16.96 31.42
CA SER A 462 5.06 -15.72 32.12
C SER A 462 5.78 -15.96 33.45
N LYS A 463 5.40 -16.99 34.19
CA LYS A 463 6.08 -17.39 35.43
C LYS A 463 7.49 -17.90 35.19
N ILE A 464 7.69 -18.70 34.13
CA ILE A 464 9.02 -19.19 33.74
C ILE A 464 9.90 -18.00 33.29
N ALA A 465 9.35 -17.05 32.56
CA ALA A 465 10.05 -15.84 32.09
C ALA A 465 10.21 -14.76 33.16
N GLU A 466 9.85 -15.03 34.43
CA GLU A 466 9.86 -14.06 35.56
C GLU A 466 9.08 -12.75 35.22
N ALA A 467 8.07 -12.86 34.35
CA ALA A 467 7.23 -11.75 33.92
C ALA A 467 5.95 -11.61 34.74
N HIS A 468 5.42 -12.70 35.29
CA HIS A 468 4.12 -12.75 35.95
C HIS A 468 3.95 -11.68 37.05
N LYS A 469 4.94 -11.54 37.94
CA LYS A 469 4.86 -10.62 39.08
C LYS A 469 4.64 -9.16 38.65
N PHE A 470 5.41 -8.67 37.67
CA PHE A 470 5.22 -7.30 37.22
C PHE A 470 3.92 -7.12 36.41
N ILE A 471 3.50 -8.18 35.67
CA ILE A 471 2.24 -8.12 34.91
C ILE A 471 1.05 -7.95 35.85
N GLU A 472 1.02 -8.63 37.00
CA GLU A 472 -0.05 -8.47 38.00
C GLU A 472 -0.05 -7.09 38.64
N GLN A 473 1.06 -6.37 38.64
CA GLN A 473 1.17 -5.00 39.15
C GLN A 473 0.73 -3.94 38.12
N LEU A 474 0.51 -4.31 36.86
CA LEU A 474 -0.02 -3.39 35.86
C LEU A 474 -1.51 -3.12 36.12
N PRO A 475 -2.04 -1.96 35.74
CA PRO A 475 -3.42 -1.53 36.07
C PRO A 475 -4.48 -2.57 35.72
N ASP A 476 -4.36 -3.22 34.55
CA ASP A 476 -5.31 -4.23 34.06
C ASP A 476 -4.66 -5.64 33.96
N GLY A 477 -3.52 -5.86 34.61
CA GLY A 477 -2.77 -7.10 34.57
C GLY A 477 -2.45 -7.54 33.16
N TYR A 478 -2.80 -8.77 32.78
CA TYR A 478 -2.61 -9.33 31.45
C TYR A 478 -3.38 -8.62 30.34
N LYS A 479 -4.45 -7.88 30.66
CA LYS A 479 -5.25 -7.10 29.68
C LYS A 479 -4.69 -5.71 29.45
N THR A 480 -3.65 -5.30 30.18
CA THR A 480 -3.02 -3.98 30.01
C THR A 480 -2.50 -3.80 28.60
N ILE A 481 -2.88 -2.67 27.96
CA ILE A 481 -2.44 -2.31 26.60
C ILE A 481 -1.02 -1.75 26.65
N VAL A 482 -0.10 -2.38 25.93
CA VAL A 482 1.33 -2.05 25.96
C VAL A 482 1.70 -0.79 25.15
N GLY A 483 0.79 -0.28 24.31
CA GLY A 483 1.04 0.87 23.42
C GLY A 483 1.85 0.48 22.16
N GLU A 484 2.13 1.48 21.32
CA GLU A 484 2.97 1.27 20.13
C GLU A 484 4.37 0.80 20.55
N ARG A 485 4.87 -0.29 19.94
CA ARG A 485 6.17 -0.90 20.23
C ARG A 485 6.43 -1.14 21.72
N GLY A 486 5.37 -1.24 22.53
CA GLY A 486 5.50 -1.45 23.97
C GLY A 486 6.04 -0.25 24.76
N GLN A 487 5.85 0.97 24.27
CA GLN A 487 6.39 2.21 24.87
C GLN A 487 5.93 2.48 26.30
N ARG A 488 4.85 1.84 26.76
CA ARG A 488 4.36 1.95 28.14
C ARG A 488 5.08 1.05 29.13
N LEU A 489 6.02 0.24 28.65
CA LEU A 489 6.77 -0.73 29.44
C LEU A 489 8.27 -0.36 29.48
N SER A 490 8.94 -0.72 30.58
CA SER A 490 10.40 -0.62 30.66
C SER A 490 11.08 -1.60 29.69
N GLY A 491 12.35 -1.39 29.36
CA GLY A 491 13.14 -2.28 28.51
C GLY A 491 13.14 -3.72 29.02
N GLY A 492 13.37 -3.91 30.31
CA GLY A 492 13.38 -5.22 30.95
C GLY A 492 12.00 -5.90 31.01
N GLN A 493 10.91 -5.12 31.12
CA GLN A 493 9.54 -5.63 31.03
C GLN A 493 9.24 -6.14 29.64
N ARG A 494 9.59 -5.36 28.59
CA ARG A 494 9.42 -5.79 27.19
C ARG A 494 10.17 -7.09 26.93
N GLN A 495 11.40 -7.20 27.41
CA GLN A 495 12.24 -8.35 27.20
C GLN A 495 11.69 -9.61 27.87
N ARG A 496 11.19 -9.52 29.13
CA ARG A 496 10.54 -10.65 29.81
C ARG A 496 9.25 -11.09 29.11
N ILE A 497 8.49 -10.18 28.48
CA ILE A 497 7.35 -10.54 27.65
C ILE A 497 7.82 -11.30 26.39
N ALA A 498 8.92 -10.89 25.74
CA ALA A 498 9.48 -11.61 24.60
C ALA A 498 10.00 -13.01 25.00
N LEU A 499 10.62 -13.14 26.18
CA LEU A 499 10.98 -14.44 26.74
C LEU A 499 9.75 -15.30 26.98
N ALA A 500 8.68 -14.75 27.57
CA ALA A 500 7.43 -15.49 27.77
C ALA A 500 6.83 -15.97 26.45
N ARG A 501 6.91 -15.15 25.40
CA ARG A 501 6.51 -15.52 24.02
C ARG A 501 7.34 -16.71 23.50
N ALA A 502 8.66 -16.67 23.69
CA ALA A 502 9.55 -17.76 23.27
C ALA A 502 9.33 -19.05 24.05
N VAL A 503 9.07 -18.96 25.37
CA VAL A 503 8.70 -20.09 26.22
C VAL A 503 7.39 -20.73 25.77
N LEU A 504 6.38 -19.90 25.50
CA LEU A 504 5.06 -20.36 25.08
C LEU A 504 5.09 -21.08 23.73
N LYS A 505 5.99 -20.67 22.83
CA LYS A 505 6.20 -21.32 21.53
C LYS A 505 6.76 -22.74 21.66
N ASP A 506 7.53 -23.01 22.71
CA ASP A 506 8.09 -24.33 23.07
C ASP A 506 8.86 -25.03 21.93
N ALA A 507 9.68 -24.27 21.21
CA ALA A 507 10.47 -24.78 20.09
C ALA A 507 11.73 -25.52 20.58
N PRO A 508 12.19 -26.61 19.88
CA PRO A 508 13.39 -27.37 20.24
C PRO A 508 14.70 -26.56 20.09
N ILE A 509 14.69 -25.49 19.29
CA ILE A 509 15.83 -24.60 19.11
C ILE A 509 15.49 -23.21 19.65
N LEU A 510 16.37 -22.68 20.50
CA LEU A 510 16.23 -21.34 21.07
C LEU A 510 17.40 -20.45 20.63
N ILE A 511 17.08 -19.27 20.11
CA ILE A 511 18.05 -18.25 19.75
C ILE A 511 17.85 -17.02 20.64
N LEU A 512 18.92 -16.60 21.29
CA LEU A 512 18.98 -15.43 22.16
C LEU A 512 19.95 -14.42 21.57
N ASP A 513 19.43 -13.34 21.00
CA ASP A 513 20.25 -12.25 20.43
C ASP A 513 20.28 -11.09 21.43
N GLU A 514 21.40 -10.94 22.15
CA GLU A 514 21.67 -9.86 23.11
C GLU A 514 20.55 -9.63 24.16
N ALA A 515 20.03 -10.71 24.71
CA ALA A 515 18.85 -10.68 25.56
C ALA A 515 18.96 -9.86 26.89
N THR A 516 20.08 -9.16 27.18
CA THR A 516 20.30 -8.40 28.43
C THR A 516 20.93 -7.03 28.26
N ALA A 517 21.07 -6.51 27.05
CA ALA A 517 21.90 -5.32 26.76
C ALA A 517 21.37 -3.98 27.37
N SER A 518 20.07 -3.89 27.70
CA SER A 518 19.44 -2.61 28.06
C SER A 518 18.69 -2.64 29.38
N VAL A 519 19.09 -3.51 30.33
CA VAL A 519 18.36 -3.72 31.58
C VAL A 519 19.27 -3.46 32.80
N ASP A 520 18.64 -3.03 33.92
CA ASP A 520 19.28 -2.89 35.21
C ASP A 520 19.74 -4.25 35.79
N ASN A 521 20.70 -4.23 36.72
CA ASN A 521 21.31 -5.44 37.25
C ASN A 521 20.29 -6.38 37.93
N GLU A 522 19.26 -5.88 38.59
CA GLU A 522 18.23 -6.71 39.22
C GLU A 522 17.39 -7.43 38.16
N THR A 523 16.96 -6.73 37.16
CA THR A 523 16.22 -7.30 36.03
C THR A 523 17.09 -8.30 35.25
N GLU A 524 18.41 -8.03 35.09
CA GLU A 524 19.34 -8.96 34.47
C GLU A 524 19.43 -10.27 35.24
N ALA A 525 19.53 -10.24 36.57
CA ALA A 525 19.55 -11.44 37.39
C ALA A 525 18.27 -12.28 37.21
N LEU A 526 17.10 -11.63 37.12
CA LEU A 526 15.84 -12.30 36.84
C LEU A 526 15.81 -12.95 35.45
N ILE A 527 16.31 -12.26 34.43
CA ILE A 527 16.42 -12.78 33.07
C ILE A 527 17.38 -13.99 33.03
N GLN A 528 18.54 -13.91 33.67
CA GLN A 528 19.50 -15.03 33.77
C GLN A 528 18.89 -16.25 34.45
N LYS A 529 18.15 -16.03 35.52
CA LYS A 529 17.39 -17.12 36.21
C LYS A 529 16.35 -17.74 35.29
N SER A 530 15.67 -16.95 34.46
CA SER A 530 14.72 -17.47 33.46
C SER A 530 15.45 -18.26 32.38
N LEU A 531 16.54 -17.74 31.85
CA LEU A 531 17.35 -18.38 30.82
C LEU A 531 17.86 -19.73 31.26
N SER A 532 18.40 -19.86 32.48
CA SER A 532 18.90 -21.14 33.02
C SER A 532 17.80 -22.21 33.11
N LYS A 533 16.53 -21.84 33.18
CA LYS A 533 15.39 -22.76 33.12
C LYS A 533 14.96 -23.10 31.69
N ILE A 534 15.00 -22.11 30.81
CA ILE A 534 14.47 -22.21 29.44
C ILE A 534 15.44 -22.97 28.52
N THR A 535 16.75 -22.85 28.74
CA THR A 535 17.81 -23.50 27.93
C THR A 535 17.94 -24.98 28.18
N LYS A 536 17.42 -25.49 29.32
CA LYS A 536 17.43 -26.92 29.59
C LYS A 536 16.64 -27.70 28.54
N GLU A 537 17.23 -28.82 28.09
CA GLU A 537 16.61 -29.72 27.10
C GLU A 537 16.33 -29.09 25.72
N ARG A 538 17.07 -28.03 25.36
CA ARG A 538 16.94 -27.37 24.06
C ARG A 538 18.31 -27.02 23.47
N THR A 539 18.42 -27.12 22.17
CA THR A 539 19.60 -26.56 21.47
C THR A 539 19.52 -25.05 21.52
N THR A 540 20.54 -24.41 22.12
CA THR A 540 20.50 -22.96 22.35
C THR A 540 21.66 -22.26 21.66
N ILE A 541 21.38 -21.15 20.96
CA ILE A 541 22.37 -20.25 20.41
C ILE A 541 22.26 -18.92 21.15
N VAL A 542 23.35 -18.46 21.74
CA VAL A 542 23.40 -17.20 22.48
C VAL A 542 24.40 -16.26 21.81
N ILE A 543 23.91 -15.16 21.23
CA ILE A 543 24.79 -14.04 20.86
C ILE A 543 24.90 -13.14 22.07
N ALA A 544 26.11 -13.01 22.59
CA ALA A 544 26.34 -12.30 23.84
C ALA A 544 27.13 -11.00 23.60
N HIS A 545 26.57 -9.89 24.11
CA HIS A 545 27.33 -8.67 24.40
C HIS A 545 27.96 -8.74 25.80
N ARG A 546 27.32 -9.43 26.75
CA ARG A 546 27.87 -9.69 28.09
C ARG A 546 28.35 -11.14 28.14
N LEU A 547 29.65 -11.31 28.25
CA LEU A 547 30.30 -12.63 28.23
C LEU A 547 29.91 -13.50 29.43
N SER A 548 29.46 -12.88 30.54
CA SER A 548 28.88 -13.59 31.69
C SER A 548 27.71 -14.51 31.30
N THR A 549 26.96 -14.18 30.26
CA THR A 549 25.79 -14.94 29.78
C THR A 549 26.19 -16.28 29.16
N ILE A 550 27.38 -16.35 28.56
CA ILE A 550 27.85 -17.54 27.84
C ILE A 550 28.99 -18.28 28.55
N LYS A 551 29.38 -17.84 29.76
CA LYS A 551 30.42 -18.47 30.53
C LYS A 551 30.22 -20.00 30.70
N ASN A 552 28.96 -20.42 30.84
CA ASN A 552 28.59 -21.83 31.01
C ASN A 552 28.15 -22.49 29.68
N ALA A 553 28.43 -21.91 28.53
CA ALA A 553 28.14 -22.50 27.22
C ALA A 553 29.02 -23.73 26.98
N ASP A 554 28.48 -24.77 26.33
CA ASP A 554 29.20 -26.02 26.02
C ASP A 554 30.32 -25.76 25.02
N ASN A 555 30.09 -24.79 24.09
CA ASN A 555 31.09 -24.29 23.16
C ASN A 555 30.89 -22.79 22.92
N ILE A 556 31.98 -22.07 22.70
CA ILE A 556 31.98 -20.64 22.35
C ILE A 556 32.77 -20.49 21.05
N ILE A 557 32.22 -19.77 20.09
CA ILE A 557 32.91 -19.38 18.87
C ILE A 557 33.11 -17.87 18.85
N VAL A 558 34.32 -17.46 18.46
CA VAL A 558 34.68 -16.06 18.29
C VAL A 558 34.71 -15.74 16.80
N ILE A 559 33.91 -14.75 16.41
CA ILE A 559 33.82 -14.31 15.01
C ILE A 559 34.53 -12.95 14.87
N ASP A 560 35.51 -12.91 13.97
CA ASP A 560 36.15 -11.68 13.54
C ASP A 560 36.17 -11.58 12.02
N LYS A 561 35.74 -10.43 11.48
CA LYS A 561 35.69 -10.11 10.03
C LYS A 561 35.07 -11.24 9.19
N GLY A 562 33.99 -11.82 9.70
CA GLY A 562 33.22 -12.88 9.03
C GLY A 562 33.87 -14.27 9.05
N LYS A 563 34.88 -14.53 9.89
CA LYS A 563 35.51 -15.85 10.07
C LYS A 563 35.46 -16.27 11.53
N ILE A 564 35.38 -17.59 11.78
CA ILE A 564 35.61 -18.14 13.10
C ILE A 564 37.13 -18.17 13.34
N VAL A 565 37.56 -17.45 14.36
CA VAL A 565 39.00 -17.33 14.70
C VAL A 565 39.38 -18.13 15.95
N GLU A 566 38.44 -18.35 16.87
CA GLU A 566 38.63 -19.13 18.06
C GLU A 566 37.38 -19.98 18.33
N SER A 567 37.54 -21.18 18.91
CA SER A 567 36.45 -22.04 19.34
C SER A 567 36.88 -22.88 20.54
N GLY A 568 36.03 -23.01 21.55
CA GLY A 568 36.32 -23.77 22.75
C GLY A 568 35.41 -23.42 23.94
N LYS A 569 35.69 -24.02 25.10
CA LYS A 569 35.02 -23.64 26.35
C LYS A 569 35.64 -22.37 26.92
N HIS A 570 34.90 -21.69 27.79
CA HIS A 570 35.31 -20.45 28.45
C HIS A 570 36.72 -20.46 29.01
N GLU A 571 37.05 -21.48 29.83
CA GLU A 571 38.37 -21.60 30.48
C GLU A 571 39.50 -21.76 29.44
N ASN A 572 39.29 -22.64 28.45
CA ASN A 572 40.27 -22.90 27.41
C ASN A 572 40.55 -21.65 26.55
N LEU A 573 39.53 -20.83 26.31
CA LEU A 573 39.66 -19.60 25.52
C LEU A 573 40.36 -18.48 26.32
N LEU A 574 40.15 -18.43 27.62
CA LEU A 574 40.91 -17.50 28.50
C LEU A 574 42.40 -17.83 28.52
N ASP A 575 42.74 -19.13 28.65
CA ASP A 575 44.12 -19.58 28.69
C ASP A 575 44.90 -19.29 27.38
N GLN A 576 44.18 -19.19 26.25
CA GLN A 576 44.78 -18.88 24.95
C GLN A 576 45.26 -17.43 24.85
N ASN A 577 44.83 -16.51 25.71
CA ASN A 577 45.20 -15.09 25.71
C ASN A 577 45.07 -14.42 24.33
N LYS A 578 43.91 -14.64 23.64
CA LYS A 578 43.61 -14.09 22.34
C LYS A 578 42.39 -13.16 22.42
N ILE A 579 41.67 -12.99 21.30
CA ILE A 579 40.52 -12.06 21.16
C ILE A 579 39.45 -12.30 22.23
N TYR A 580 39.14 -13.57 22.57
CA TYR A 580 38.19 -13.88 23.63
C TYR A 580 38.63 -13.37 24.99
N ALA A 581 39.88 -13.60 25.34
CA ALA A 581 40.45 -13.15 26.61
C ALA A 581 40.47 -11.61 26.69
N ASP A 582 40.87 -10.93 25.61
CA ASP A 582 40.82 -9.48 25.53
C ASP A 582 39.41 -8.92 25.74
N LEU A 583 38.40 -9.52 25.06
CA LEU A 583 36.98 -9.13 25.21
C LEU A 583 36.48 -9.36 26.66
N TRP A 584 36.91 -10.45 27.29
CA TRP A 584 36.58 -10.76 28.68
C TRP A 584 37.19 -9.75 29.64
N ASN A 585 38.47 -9.47 29.52
CA ASN A 585 39.22 -8.54 30.38
C ASN A 585 38.61 -7.14 30.32
N VAL A 586 38.27 -6.65 29.13
CA VAL A 586 37.57 -5.37 28.95
C VAL A 586 36.23 -5.32 29.69
N GLN A 587 35.49 -6.44 29.75
CA GLN A 587 34.20 -6.47 30.44
C GLN A 587 34.29 -6.62 31.95
N VAL A 588 35.29 -7.31 32.44
CA VAL A 588 35.51 -7.52 33.88
C VAL A 588 36.27 -6.34 34.50
N GLY A 589 36.86 -5.47 33.69
CA GLY A 589 37.59 -4.28 34.14
C GLY A 589 39.00 -4.59 34.61
N ILE A 590 39.65 -5.62 34.04
CA ILE A 590 41.04 -6.03 34.27
C ILE A 590 41.88 -5.56 33.10
#